data_7c122ed903c3bd35185e10dfe21c1595
#
_entry.id   7c122ed903c3bd35185e10dfe21c1595
#
_cell.length_a   1.000
_cell.length_b   1.000
_cell.length_c   1.000
_cell.angle_alpha   90.00
_cell.angle_beta   90.00
_cell.angle_gamma   90.00
#
_symmetry.space_group_name_H-M   'P 1'
#
loop_
_entity.id
_entity.type
_entity.pdbx_description
1 polymer ?
#
loop_
_entity_poly.entity_id
_entity_poly.type
_entity_poly.pdbx_seq_one_letter_code
_entity_poly.pdbx_strand_id
1 'polypeptide(L)'
;MKITSSYGVELRKQNIPIRQTLDVYRSAVSYLVEIYAQVWEELEGILEAKKRFNEAEHLIHTTKKNQARFDFDIRFPKMPSYLRRAAIQHALGSVSSYKTRLGLWEKTGQRESKPKLVYENHAMPVFYRDVMYREDKEGKDAAYLKLYDGHDWKWFHVRLRHTDMEYLRKNWSGKKASAPTLEKRHRKYFLRFSYTEDVILTKAPIEEQIICGVDLGINTDAVCTIMRSDGTVLGRKFIDFPSEKDRMYRVLGRIRRFQREHGSAQAKSRWAYAKRLNIELGRKIAGAVTKYAKENHADIIVFEYLETKGKISGKKKQKLHLWRKRDIQKRCEHQVHRNGIRVSRICAWNTSRLAYDGTGTVVRDPKNHSLCVFQTGKRYNCDLSASYNIGARYFIRELLKPLPVTERS
;
A
#
# COMPACT_ATOMS: atom_id res chain seq x y z
N MET A 1 1.10 -12.22 14.08
CA MET A 1 1.52 -11.14 13.14
C MET A 1 0.73 -9.90 13.44
N LYS A 2 1.37 -8.71 13.44
CA LYS A 2 0.65 -7.42 13.62
C LYS A 2 0.24 -6.84 12.27
N ILE A 3 -1.02 -6.53 12.12
CA ILE A 3 -1.58 -5.90 10.91
C ILE A 3 -2.15 -4.55 11.28
N THR A 4 -1.75 -3.51 10.56
CA THR A 4 -2.28 -2.17 10.76
C THR A 4 -3.16 -1.79 9.58
N SER A 5 -4.40 -1.48 9.86
CA SER A 5 -5.36 -0.94 8.89
C SER A 5 -5.68 0.51 9.24
N SER A 6 -5.92 1.35 8.26
CA SER A 6 -6.26 2.75 8.50
C SER A 6 -7.45 3.22 7.68
N TYR A 7 -8.24 4.10 8.27
CA TYR A 7 -9.38 4.73 7.62
C TYR A 7 -9.35 6.25 7.83
N GLY A 8 -9.62 7.01 6.77
CA GLY A 8 -9.67 8.47 6.83
C GLY A 8 -11.10 8.97 6.90
N VAL A 9 -11.45 9.62 8.00
CA VAL A 9 -12.74 10.27 8.24
C VAL A 9 -12.68 11.70 7.72
N GLU A 10 -13.59 12.08 6.81
CA GLU A 10 -13.65 13.43 6.26
C GLU A 10 -14.11 14.44 7.31
N LEU A 11 -13.36 15.53 7.47
CA LEU A 11 -13.79 16.71 8.23
C LEU A 11 -14.81 17.50 7.38
N ARG A 12 -15.98 17.76 7.94
CA ARG A 12 -16.98 18.60 7.28
C ARG A 12 -16.42 20.01 7.08
N LYS A 13 -16.82 20.65 5.98
CA LYS A 13 -16.40 22.01 5.66
C LYS A 13 -16.87 22.96 6.79
N GLN A 14 -15.91 23.60 7.45
CA GLN A 14 -16.11 24.51 8.58
C GLN A 14 -15.07 25.63 8.52
N ASN A 15 -15.38 26.76 9.10
CA ASN A 15 -14.42 27.86 9.22
C ASN A 15 -13.51 27.63 10.45
N ILE A 16 -12.50 26.80 10.30
CA ILE A 16 -11.53 26.45 11.35
C ILE A 16 -10.10 26.50 10.78
N PRO A 17 -9.09 26.83 11.60
CA PRO A 17 -7.73 27.14 11.17
C PRO A 17 -6.89 25.88 10.86
N ILE A 18 -7.47 24.87 10.15
CA ILE A 18 -6.74 23.64 9.78
C ILE A 18 -5.54 23.95 8.87
N ARG A 19 -5.71 24.90 7.97
CA ARG A 19 -4.63 25.26 7.02
C ARG A 19 -3.44 25.85 7.77
N GLN A 20 -3.66 26.79 8.67
CA GLN A 20 -2.60 27.40 9.47
C GLN A 20 -1.85 26.34 10.30
N THR A 21 -2.59 25.45 10.95
CA THR A 21 -2.00 24.32 11.69
C THR A 21 -1.12 23.43 10.82
N LEU A 22 -1.57 23.12 9.61
CA LEU A 22 -0.81 22.27 8.69
C LEU A 22 0.42 22.99 8.16
N ASP A 23 0.30 24.29 7.85
CA ASP A 23 1.39 25.11 7.33
C ASP A 23 2.48 25.29 8.40
N VAL A 24 2.13 25.65 9.66
CA VAL A 24 3.11 25.77 10.76
C VAL A 24 3.81 24.44 11.06
N TYR A 25 3.07 23.32 11.04
CA TYR A 25 3.67 22.00 11.24
C TYR A 25 4.66 21.64 10.15
N ARG A 26 4.33 21.91 8.90
CA ARG A 26 5.21 21.66 7.74
C ARG A 26 6.45 22.53 7.78
N SER A 27 6.30 23.80 8.11
CA SER A 27 7.44 24.70 8.30
C SER A 27 8.37 24.20 9.41
N ALA A 28 7.81 23.72 10.52
CA ALA A 28 8.60 23.13 11.59
C ALA A 28 9.34 21.85 11.14
N VAL A 29 8.68 20.96 10.40
CA VAL A 29 9.34 19.75 9.87
C VAL A 29 10.44 20.14 8.86
N SER A 30 10.18 21.10 7.97
CA SER A 30 11.19 21.59 7.00
C SER A 30 12.43 22.10 7.71
N TYR A 31 12.25 22.97 8.69
CA TYR A 31 13.34 23.51 9.49
C TYR A 31 14.14 22.40 10.22
N LEU A 32 13.45 21.44 10.83
CA LEU A 32 14.09 20.30 11.49
C LEU A 32 14.85 19.39 10.51
N VAL A 33 14.33 19.18 9.30
CA VAL A 33 15.04 18.40 8.27
C VAL A 33 16.34 19.07 7.86
N GLU A 34 16.33 20.41 7.70
CA GLU A 34 17.53 21.17 7.38
C GLU A 34 18.59 21.04 8.49
N ILE A 35 18.19 21.22 9.76
CA ILE A 35 19.08 21.06 10.92
C ILE A 35 19.65 19.63 10.98
N TYR A 36 18.78 18.64 10.99
CA TYR A 36 19.21 17.26 11.15
C TYR A 36 20.02 16.73 9.97
N ALA A 37 19.83 17.29 8.77
CA ALA A 37 20.69 16.97 7.64
C ALA A 37 22.13 17.49 7.83
N GLN A 38 22.31 18.64 8.50
CA GLN A 38 23.62 19.23 8.81
C GLN A 38 24.35 18.43 9.91
N VAL A 39 23.63 18.01 10.95
CA VAL A 39 24.22 17.31 12.12
C VAL A 39 24.01 15.78 12.05
N TRP A 40 23.73 15.25 10.86
CA TRP A 40 23.35 13.83 10.72
C TRP A 40 24.43 12.86 11.21
N GLU A 41 25.69 13.17 10.99
CA GLU A 41 26.81 12.31 11.42
C GLU A 41 26.85 12.15 12.94
N GLU A 42 26.55 13.22 13.70
CA GLU A 42 26.44 13.20 15.16
C GLU A 42 25.27 12.30 15.59
N LEU A 43 24.12 12.42 14.92
CA LEU A 43 22.91 11.66 15.26
C LEU A 43 22.97 10.20 14.81
N GLU A 44 23.57 9.89 13.67
CA GLU A 44 23.68 8.54 13.13
C GLU A 44 24.55 7.64 14.01
N GLY A 45 25.60 8.21 14.63
CA GLY A 45 26.46 7.51 15.58
C GLY A 45 25.73 6.97 16.81
N ILE A 46 24.55 7.51 17.14
CA ILE A 46 23.73 7.04 18.26
C ILE A 46 22.87 5.86 17.81
N LEU A 47 23.28 4.63 18.14
CA LEU A 47 22.62 3.41 17.68
C LEU A 47 21.22 3.23 18.24
N GLU A 48 20.98 3.63 19.50
CA GLU A 48 19.68 3.49 20.16
C GLU A 48 18.71 4.57 19.68
N ALA A 49 17.62 4.18 19.04
CA ALA A 49 16.63 5.10 18.47
C ALA A 49 16.04 6.09 19.50
N LYS A 50 15.84 5.66 20.74
CA LYS A 50 15.32 6.52 21.82
C LYS A 50 16.34 7.59 22.23
N LYS A 51 17.60 7.22 22.35
CA LYS A 51 18.69 8.17 22.68
C LYS A 51 18.91 9.16 21.53
N ARG A 52 18.92 8.67 20.28
CA ARG A 52 18.98 9.54 19.10
C ARG A 52 17.84 10.56 19.06
N PHE A 53 16.62 10.13 19.37
CA PHE A 53 15.48 11.03 19.44
C PHE A 53 15.63 12.07 20.55
N ASN A 54 16.08 11.69 21.73
CA ASN A 54 16.29 12.62 22.85
C ASN A 54 17.39 13.63 22.51
N GLU A 55 18.48 13.19 21.90
CA GLU A 55 19.54 14.10 21.44
C GLU A 55 19.03 15.09 20.40
N ALA A 56 18.28 14.62 19.42
CA ALA A 56 17.62 15.49 18.44
C ALA A 56 16.67 16.52 19.10
N GLU A 57 15.98 16.16 20.18
CA GLU A 57 15.15 17.09 20.95
C GLU A 57 16.01 18.08 21.75
N HIS A 58 17.15 17.65 22.34
CA HIS A 58 18.08 18.52 23.07
C HIS A 58 18.69 19.61 22.18
N LEU A 59 18.97 19.31 20.92
CA LEU A 59 19.53 20.26 19.97
C LEU A 59 18.61 21.47 19.71
N ILE A 60 17.30 21.32 19.89
CA ILE A 60 16.29 22.30 19.46
C ILE A 60 15.39 22.84 20.59
N HIS A 61 15.43 22.25 21.75
CA HIS A 61 14.53 22.60 22.86
C HIS A 61 15.29 23.00 24.11
N THR A 62 15.09 24.26 24.51
CA THR A 62 15.68 24.80 25.73
C THR A 62 14.85 24.43 26.95
N THR A 63 15.51 23.91 27.98
CA THR A 63 14.93 23.58 29.29
C THR A 63 15.82 24.17 30.39
N LYS A 64 15.37 24.06 31.65
CA LYS A 64 16.20 24.48 32.80
C LYS A 64 17.59 23.81 32.86
N LYS A 65 17.73 22.62 32.24
CA LYS A 65 18.94 21.79 32.27
C LYS A 65 19.65 21.69 30.91
N ASN A 66 19.06 22.24 29.86
CA ASN A 66 19.59 22.15 28.50
C ASN A 66 19.40 23.46 27.74
N GLN A 67 20.49 23.98 27.21
CA GLN A 67 20.50 25.12 26.28
C GLN A 67 20.44 24.56 24.86
N ALA A 68 19.41 24.91 24.10
CA ALA A 68 19.29 24.47 22.71
C ALA A 68 20.37 25.08 21.83
N ARG A 69 20.91 24.30 20.89
CA ARG A 69 21.88 24.74 19.87
C ARG A 69 21.20 25.55 18.75
N PHE A 70 19.91 25.27 18.49
CA PHE A 70 19.14 25.88 17.41
C PHE A 70 17.88 26.59 17.93
N ASP A 71 17.44 27.61 17.23
CA ASP A 71 16.39 28.56 17.59
C ASP A 71 14.93 28.09 17.33
N PHE A 72 14.70 26.77 17.39
CA PHE A 72 13.38 26.20 17.10
C PHE A 72 12.26 26.79 17.97
N ASP A 73 12.48 26.89 19.27
CA ASP A 73 11.47 27.40 20.22
C ASP A 73 11.14 28.89 19.97
N ILE A 74 12.08 29.66 19.40
CA ILE A 74 11.89 31.05 19.00
C ILE A 74 11.06 31.12 17.72
N ARG A 75 11.35 30.26 16.74
CA ARG A 75 10.63 30.22 15.45
C ARG A 75 9.22 29.66 15.54
N PHE A 76 9.00 28.72 16.45
CA PHE A 76 7.72 28.04 16.64
C PHE A 76 7.25 28.14 18.09
N PRO A 77 6.95 29.36 18.54
CA PRO A 77 6.61 29.62 19.95
C PRO A 77 5.32 28.88 20.33
N LYS A 78 5.25 28.40 21.57
CA LYS A 78 4.08 27.69 22.14
C LYS A 78 3.68 26.41 21.39
N MET A 79 4.52 25.86 20.50
CA MET A 79 4.19 24.61 19.83
C MET A 79 3.97 23.50 20.86
N PRO A 80 2.83 22.78 20.83
CA PRO A 80 2.57 21.68 21.76
C PRO A 80 3.69 20.63 21.72
N SER A 81 4.17 20.19 22.88
CA SER A 81 5.31 19.28 23.02
C SER A 81 5.15 17.99 22.20
N TYR A 82 3.96 17.39 22.19
CA TYR A 82 3.70 16.20 21.38
C TYR A 82 3.74 16.48 19.88
N LEU A 83 3.33 17.67 19.43
CA LEU A 83 3.41 18.05 18.02
C LEU A 83 4.86 18.31 17.61
N ARG A 84 5.66 18.98 18.47
CA ARG A 84 7.11 19.12 18.30
C ARG A 84 7.78 17.75 18.17
N ARG A 85 7.48 16.83 19.09
CA ARG A 85 8.03 15.47 19.07
C ARG A 85 7.64 14.68 17.82
N ALA A 86 6.40 14.85 17.34
CA ALA A 86 5.98 14.28 16.06
C ALA A 86 6.75 14.87 14.87
N ALA A 87 7.03 16.18 14.89
CA ALA A 87 7.83 16.85 13.86
C ALA A 87 9.29 16.36 13.87
N ILE A 88 9.91 16.21 15.04
CA ILE A 88 11.25 15.63 15.21
C ILE A 88 11.29 14.22 14.59
N GLN A 89 10.37 13.35 14.96
CA GLN A 89 10.34 11.97 14.44
C GLN A 89 10.17 11.93 12.93
N HIS A 90 9.34 12.82 12.39
CA HIS A 90 9.13 12.94 10.95
C HIS A 90 10.41 13.39 10.23
N ALA A 91 11.08 14.40 10.77
CA ALA A 91 12.32 14.94 10.22
C ALA A 91 13.45 13.90 10.24
N LEU A 92 13.69 13.24 11.39
CA LEU A 92 14.66 12.16 11.51
C LEU A 92 14.41 11.03 10.51
N GLY A 93 13.15 10.60 10.36
CA GLY A 93 12.78 9.58 9.38
C GLY A 93 13.04 10.00 7.94
N SER A 94 12.79 11.27 7.62
CA SER A 94 13.03 11.83 6.28
C SER A 94 14.53 11.87 5.93
N VAL A 95 15.37 12.35 6.85
CA VAL A 95 16.82 12.42 6.67
C VAL A 95 17.42 11.02 6.59
N SER A 96 17.07 10.11 7.52
CA SER A 96 17.54 8.73 7.51
C SER A 96 17.21 8.01 6.19
N SER A 97 15.97 8.13 5.72
CA SER A 97 15.53 7.56 4.45
C SER A 97 16.30 8.16 3.25
N TYR A 98 16.57 9.46 3.28
CA TYR A 98 17.36 10.12 2.25
C TYR A 98 18.80 9.62 2.22
N LYS A 99 19.47 9.56 3.38
CA LYS A 99 20.87 9.06 3.51
C LYS A 99 20.99 7.61 3.06
N THR A 100 20.05 6.74 3.45
CA THR A 100 20.01 5.34 2.98
C THR A 100 19.89 5.25 1.45
N ARG A 101 19.00 6.03 0.84
CA ARG A 101 18.85 6.06 -0.62
C ARG A 101 20.08 6.62 -1.33
N LEU A 102 20.73 7.63 -0.72
CA LEU A 102 21.96 8.20 -1.26
C LEU A 102 23.09 7.16 -1.27
N GLY A 103 23.32 6.46 -0.15
CA GLY A 103 24.33 5.40 -0.06
C GLY A 103 24.05 4.22 -1.02
N LEU A 104 22.78 3.86 -1.24
CA LEU A 104 22.43 2.87 -2.25
C LEU A 104 22.72 3.37 -3.68
N TRP A 105 22.43 4.63 -3.97
CA TRP A 105 22.70 5.23 -5.26
C TRP A 105 24.21 5.28 -5.57
N GLU A 106 25.03 5.61 -4.59
CA GLU A 106 26.49 5.57 -4.70
C GLU A 106 27.00 4.16 -4.97
N LYS A 107 26.51 3.15 -4.23
CA LYS A 107 26.89 1.73 -4.40
C LYS A 107 26.46 1.15 -5.75
N THR A 108 25.39 1.65 -6.35
CA THR A 108 24.88 1.18 -7.66
C THR A 108 25.57 1.85 -8.86
N GLY A 109 26.63 2.61 -8.64
CA GLY A 109 27.39 3.28 -9.70
C GLY A 109 26.65 4.44 -10.35
N GLN A 110 25.74 5.10 -9.61
CA GLN A 110 25.06 6.35 -10.03
C GLN A 110 24.25 6.24 -11.33
N ARG A 111 23.73 5.06 -11.63
CA ARG A 111 22.98 4.78 -12.88
C ARG A 111 21.63 5.49 -13.00
N GLU A 112 21.08 5.95 -11.90
CA GLU A 112 19.82 6.68 -11.83
C GLU A 112 20.06 8.14 -11.41
N SER A 113 19.02 8.98 -11.46
CA SER A 113 19.10 10.35 -10.96
C SER A 113 19.37 10.37 -9.44
N LYS A 114 20.27 11.27 -9.02
CA LYS A 114 20.61 11.45 -7.60
C LYS A 114 19.34 11.63 -6.75
N PRO A 115 19.20 10.92 -5.62
CA PRO A 115 18.08 11.11 -4.71
C PRO A 115 17.98 12.55 -4.23
N LYS A 116 16.74 13.04 -4.08
CA LYS A 116 16.46 14.37 -3.52
C LYS A 116 15.84 14.20 -2.14
N LEU A 117 16.22 15.08 -1.22
CA LEU A 117 15.57 15.21 0.08
C LEU A 117 14.26 15.98 -0.12
N VAL A 118 13.12 15.26 -0.05
CA VAL A 118 11.78 15.84 -0.29
C VAL A 118 10.94 15.59 0.95
N TYR A 119 10.43 16.64 1.59
CA TYR A 119 9.72 16.57 2.86
C TYR A 119 8.53 17.54 2.99
N GLU A 120 8.56 18.68 2.31
CA GLU A 120 7.67 19.84 2.55
C GLU A 120 6.17 19.53 2.44
N ASN A 121 5.76 18.73 1.45
CA ASN A 121 4.35 18.51 1.14
C ASN A 121 3.77 17.22 1.72
N HIS A 122 4.58 16.41 2.40
CA HIS A 122 4.18 15.08 2.89
C HIS A 122 4.02 15.00 4.41
N ALA A 123 4.53 16.01 5.13
CA ALA A 123 4.41 16.05 6.58
C ALA A 123 2.94 16.21 7.01
N MET A 124 2.49 15.33 7.89
CA MET A 124 1.13 15.29 8.42
C MET A 124 1.16 15.24 9.93
N PRO A 125 0.54 16.22 10.62
CA PRO A 125 0.54 16.25 12.08
C PRO A 125 -0.27 15.09 12.67
N VAL A 126 0.29 14.48 13.72
CA VAL A 126 -0.40 13.48 14.55
C VAL A 126 -1.06 14.21 15.72
N PHE A 127 -2.35 13.99 15.90
CA PHE A 127 -3.14 14.59 16.98
C PHE A 127 -3.24 13.61 18.14
N TYR A 128 -2.34 13.73 19.12
CA TYR A 128 -2.32 12.84 20.29
C TYR A 128 -3.61 12.99 21.10
N ARG A 129 -4.14 11.84 21.53
CA ARG A 129 -5.39 11.78 22.32
C ARG A 129 -5.23 12.55 23.60
N ASP A 130 -6.30 13.20 24.03
CA ASP A 130 -6.44 14.03 25.22
C ASP A 130 -5.58 15.30 25.27
N VAL A 131 -4.57 15.40 24.42
CA VAL A 131 -3.66 16.57 24.31
C VAL A 131 -3.99 17.45 23.11
N MET A 132 -4.29 16.85 21.98
CA MET A 132 -4.58 17.54 20.70
C MET A 132 -5.86 17.06 20.02
N TYR A 133 -6.37 15.90 20.39
CA TYR A 133 -7.61 15.31 19.92
C TYR A 133 -8.43 14.80 21.10
N ARG A 134 -9.70 15.16 21.14
CA ARG A 134 -10.69 14.63 22.08
C ARG A 134 -11.96 14.25 21.34
N GLU A 135 -12.52 13.10 21.66
CA GLU A 135 -13.84 12.73 21.15
C GLU A 135 -14.90 13.58 21.84
N ASP A 136 -15.87 14.07 21.09
CA ASP A 136 -17.04 14.68 21.68
C ASP A 136 -17.98 13.57 22.17
N LYS A 137 -18.12 13.44 23.50
CA LYS A 137 -18.94 12.38 24.11
C LYS A 137 -20.44 12.64 23.97
N GLU A 138 -20.82 13.90 23.83
CA GLU A 138 -22.23 14.34 23.73
C GLU A 138 -22.64 14.51 22.26
N GLY A 139 -21.70 14.88 21.40
CA GLY A 139 -21.90 15.13 19.97
C GLY A 139 -21.71 13.88 19.14
N LYS A 140 -22.76 13.44 18.46
CA LYS A 140 -22.66 12.37 17.45
C LYS A 140 -21.83 12.86 16.27
N ASP A 141 -20.74 12.15 15.93
CA ASP A 141 -19.87 12.45 14.79
C ASP A 141 -19.14 13.81 14.91
N ALA A 142 -18.65 14.11 16.09
CA ALA A 142 -17.88 15.32 16.37
C ALA A 142 -16.63 15.02 17.22
N ALA A 143 -15.69 15.96 17.21
CA ALA A 143 -14.47 15.89 18.00
C ALA A 143 -13.95 17.30 18.30
N TYR A 144 -13.04 17.41 19.26
CA TYR A 144 -12.27 18.62 19.50
C TYR A 144 -10.83 18.42 19.01
N LEU A 145 -10.34 19.38 18.22
CA LEU A 145 -8.95 19.43 17.77
C LEU A 145 -8.27 20.67 18.31
N LYS A 146 -7.05 20.51 18.84
CA LYS A 146 -6.21 21.64 19.22
C LYS A 146 -5.49 22.15 17.98
N LEU A 147 -5.89 23.31 17.47
CA LEU A 147 -5.41 23.92 16.22
C LEU A 147 -4.75 25.27 16.50
N TYR A 148 -3.83 25.66 15.59
CA TYR A 148 -3.17 26.94 15.61
C TYR A 148 -4.01 27.97 14.83
N ASP A 149 -4.39 29.07 15.50
CA ASP A 149 -5.24 30.11 14.91
C ASP A 149 -4.46 31.28 14.26
N GLY A 150 -3.14 31.16 14.22
CA GLY A 150 -2.21 32.22 13.77
C GLY A 150 -1.48 32.90 14.94
N HIS A 151 -1.98 32.79 16.15
CA HIS A 151 -1.43 33.42 17.37
C HIS A 151 -1.21 32.42 18.50
N ASP A 152 -2.18 31.49 18.69
CA ASP A 152 -2.13 30.53 19.78
C ASP A 152 -2.78 29.19 19.42
N TRP A 153 -2.60 28.18 20.28
CA TRP A 153 -3.15 26.83 20.13
C TRP A 153 -4.43 26.70 20.95
N LYS A 154 -5.58 26.61 20.27
CA LYS A 154 -6.91 26.55 20.89
C LYS A 154 -7.66 25.29 20.48
N TRP A 155 -8.63 24.90 21.32
CA TRP A 155 -9.55 23.82 21.02
C TRP A 155 -10.66 24.29 20.09
N PHE A 156 -10.86 23.57 18.98
CA PHE A 156 -11.92 23.80 18.01
C PHE A 156 -12.80 22.57 17.94
N HIS A 157 -14.11 22.77 18.05
CA HIS A 157 -15.10 21.73 17.79
C HIS A 157 -15.18 21.47 16.27
N VAL A 158 -15.07 20.20 15.87
CA VAL A 158 -15.06 19.79 14.46
C VAL A 158 -16.11 18.72 14.20
N ARG A 159 -16.84 18.87 13.11
CA ARG A 159 -17.82 17.87 12.66
C ARG A 159 -17.17 16.90 11.71
N LEU A 160 -17.43 15.62 11.93
CA LEU A 160 -16.94 14.50 11.12
C LEU A 160 -18.04 14.02 10.17
N ARG A 161 -17.66 13.41 9.06
CA ARG A 161 -18.63 12.88 8.12
C ARG A 161 -19.35 11.66 8.71
N HIS A 162 -20.67 11.74 8.82
CA HIS A 162 -21.51 10.70 9.42
C HIS A 162 -21.26 9.30 8.84
N THR A 163 -21.30 9.16 7.51
CA THR A 163 -21.12 7.87 6.83
C THR A 163 -19.75 7.23 7.09
N ASP A 164 -18.70 8.05 7.31
CA ASP A 164 -17.37 7.55 7.64
C ASP A 164 -17.32 7.08 9.09
N MET A 165 -17.94 7.82 10.01
CA MET A 165 -18.04 7.44 11.43
C MET A 165 -18.90 6.18 11.61
N GLU A 166 -19.99 6.07 10.88
CA GLU A 166 -20.83 4.88 10.86
C GLU A 166 -20.05 3.65 10.36
N TYR A 167 -19.25 3.80 9.30
CA TYR A 167 -18.34 2.75 8.83
C TYR A 167 -17.32 2.33 9.91
N LEU A 168 -16.75 3.29 10.64
CA LEU A 168 -15.82 2.97 11.75
C LEU A 168 -16.52 2.20 12.87
N ARG A 169 -17.70 2.66 13.30
CA ARG A 169 -18.48 1.97 14.33
C ARG A 169 -18.83 0.54 13.93
N LYS A 170 -19.24 0.34 12.67
CA LYS A 170 -19.61 -0.99 12.16
C LYS A 170 -18.42 -1.94 12.06
N ASN A 171 -17.26 -1.46 11.59
CA ASN A 171 -16.15 -2.35 11.23
C ASN A 171 -15.01 -2.39 12.27
N TRP A 172 -14.96 -1.39 13.20
CA TRP A 172 -13.84 -1.18 14.09
C TRP A 172 -14.25 -1.00 15.55
N SER A 173 -15.52 -1.30 15.88
CA SER A 173 -16.01 -1.27 17.27
C SER A 173 -15.17 -2.18 18.15
N GLY A 174 -14.89 -1.71 19.37
CA GLY A 174 -14.08 -2.45 20.35
C GLY A 174 -12.57 -2.49 20.06
N LYS A 175 -12.10 -1.94 18.93
CA LYS A 175 -10.66 -1.91 18.61
C LYS A 175 -10.05 -0.56 18.96
N LYS A 176 -8.86 -0.60 19.57
CA LYS A 176 -8.14 0.63 19.95
C LYS A 176 -7.57 1.31 18.71
N ALA A 177 -8.05 2.52 18.43
CA ALA A 177 -7.47 3.38 17.42
C ALA A 177 -6.20 4.07 17.95
N SER A 178 -5.18 4.22 17.09
CA SER A 178 -4.05 5.12 17.36
C SER A 178 -4.51 6.59 17.35
N ALA A 179 -3.62 7.48 17.78
CA ALA A 179 -3.82 8.92 17.61
C ALA A 179 -4.06 9.25 16.12
N PRO A 180 -5.10 10.05 15.79
CA PRO A 180 -5.39 10.34 14.39
C PRO A 180 -4.34 11.27 13.78
N THR A 181 -4.09 11.08 12.48
CA THR A 181 -3.22 11.94 11.69
C THR A 181 -4.07 12.84 10.79
N LEU A 182 -3.80 14.14 10.81
CA LEU A 182 -4.46 15.08 9.89
C LEU A 182 -3.89 14.88 8.47
N GLU A 183 -4.77 14.65 7.50
CA GLU A 183 -4.41 14.46 6.10
C GLU A 183 -5.19 15.44 5.22
N LYS A 184 -4.50 16.03 4.22
CA LYS A 184 -5.13 16.82 3.17
C LYS A 184 -5.14 16.03 1.88
N ARG A 185 -6.33 15.82 1.29
CA ARG A 185 -6.51 15.23 -0.04
C ARG A 185 -7.29 16.19 -0.92
N HIS A 186 -6.64 16.68 -1.96
CA HIS A 186 -7.20 17.73 -2.80
C HIS A 186 -7.64 18.95 -1.98
N ARG A 187 -8.95 19.24 -1.94
CA ARG A 187 -9.53 20.38 -1.20
C ARG A 187 -10.19 19.98 0.12
N LYS A 188 -10.01 18.72 0.57
CA LYS A 188 -10.65 18.16 1.76
C LYS A 188 -9.63 17.75 2.79
N TYR A 189 -10.02 17.80 4.06
CA TYR A 189 -9.23 17.35 5.20
C TYR A 189 -9.84 16.09 5.80
N PHE A 190 -8.99 15.23 6.30
CA PHE A 190 -9.35 13.94 6.89
C PHE A 190 -8.58 13.72 8.18
N LEU A 191 -9.23 13.11 9.16
CA LEU A 191 -8.55 12.48 10.29
C LEU A 191 -8.39 11.00 9.97
N ARG A 192 -7.15 10.55 9.84
CA ARG A 192 -6.83 9.14 9.58
C ARG A 192 -6.60 8.42 10.90
N PHE A 193 -7.48 7.49 11.20
CA PHE A 193 -7.36 6.57 12.32
C PHE A 193 -6.68 5.27 11.84
N SER A 194 -5.74 4.76 12.64
CA SER A 194 -5.09 3.48 12.38
C SER A 194 -5.43 2.50 13.51
N TYR A 195 -5.70 1.26 13.14
CA TYR A 195 -6.07 0.17 14.03
C TYR A 195 -5.08 -0.96 13.84
N THR A 196 -4.47 -1.42 14.90
CA THR A 196 -3.53 -2.54 14.86
C THR A 196 -4.19 -3.76 15.50
N GLU A 197 -4.11 -4.88 14.81
CA GLU A 197 -4.66 -6.16 15.21
C GLU A 197 -3.54 -7.21 15.24
N ASP A 198 -3.55 -8.06 16.26
CA ASP A 198 -2.74 -9.26 16.27
C ASP A 198 -3.53 -10.39 15.60
N VAL A 199 -2.97 -10.95 14.52
CA VAL A 199 -3.59 -12.00 13.74
C VAL A 199 -2.71 -13.24 13.74
N ILE A 200 -3.31 -14.40 13.94
CA ILE A 200 -2.66 -15.70 13.80
C ILE A 200 -2.92 -16.18 12.38
N LEU A 201 -1.86 -16.39 11.61
CA LEU A 201 -1.96 -17.00 10.29
C LEU A 201 -2.05 -18.51 10.41
N THR A 202 -2.79 -19.14 9.50
CA THR A 202 -2.93 -20.60 9.46
C THR A 202 -1.57 -21.33 9.48
N LYS A 203 -1.51 -22.43 10.22
CA LYS A 203 -0.34 -23.31 10.33
C LYS A 203 -0.71 -24.75 9.95
N ALA A 204 -1.78 -24.91 9.18
CA ALA A 204 -2.21 -26.25 8.75
C ALA A 204 -1.02 -27.02 8.12
N PRO A 205 -0.86 -28.31 8.43
CA PRO A 205 0.08 -29.20 7.75
C PRO A 205 -0.16 -29.16 6.23
N ILE A 206 0.89 -29.43 5.45
CA ILE A 206 0.80 -29.27 3.99
C ILE A 206 -0.23 -30.21 3.38
N GLU A 207 -0.41 -31.39 3.96
CA GLU A 207 -1.34 -32.44 3.52
C GLU A 207 -2.79 -32.00 3.65
N GLU A 208 -3.10 -31.17 4.64
CA GLU A 208 -4.46 -30.70 4.97
C GLU A 208 -4.76 -29.33 4.32
N GLN A 209 -3.74 -28.67 3.75
CA GLN A 209 -3.90 -27.31 3.22
C GLN A 209 -4.82 -27.29 2.00
N ILE A 210 -5.75 -26.34 2.03
CA ILE A 210 -6.52 -25.92 0.86
C ILE A 210 -5.91 -24.62 0.36
N ILE A 211 -5.50 -24.59 -0.91
CA ILE A 211 -4.91 -23.38 -1.51
C ILE A 211 -5.81 -22.79 -2.59
N CYS A 212 -5.67 -21.48 -2.78
CA CYS A 212 -6.24 -20.76 -3.91
C CYS A 212 -5.11 -20.31 -4.84
N GLY A 213 -4.85 -21.07 -5.91
CA GLY A 213 -3.93 -20.69 -6.98
C GLY A 213 -4.55 -19.60 -7.84
N VAL A 214 -3.83 -18.50 -8.07
CA VAL A 214 -4.36 -17.31 -8.77
C VAL A 214 -3.43 -16.89 -9.90
N ASP A 215 -3.91 -17.01 -11.12
CA ASP A 215 -3.30 -16.38 -12.30
C ASP A 215 -3.93 -15.00 -12.54
N LEU A 216 -3.10 -13.95 -12.59
CA LEU A 216 -3.51 -12.58 -12.87
C LEU A 216 -3.23 -12.24 -14.33
N GLY A 217 -4.27 -12.05 -15.12
CA GLY A 217 -4.19 -11.75 -16.55
C GLY A 217 -4.48 -10.30 -16.93
N ILE A 218 -4.30 -10.01 -18.21
CA ILE A 218 -4.67 -8.72 -18.83
C ILE A 218 -6.03 -8.83 -19.51
N ASN A 219 -6.34 -9.98 -20.08
CA ASN A 219 -7.60 -10.25 -20.77
C ASN A 219 -8.66 -10.71 -19.77
N THR A 220 -8.41 -11.79 -19.07
CA THR A 220 -9.16 -12.19 -17.87
C THR A 220 -8.46 -11.60 -16.66
N ASP A 221 -9.18 -10.89 -15.78
CA ASP A 221 -8.56 -10.15 -14.67
C ASP A 221 -7.89 -11.07 -13.65
N ALA A 222 -8.52 -12.20 -13.32
CA ALA A 222 -7.94 -13.29 -12.54
C ALA A 222 -8.64 -14.62 -12.82
N VAL A 223 -7.88 -15.71 -12.77
CA VAL A 223 -8.41 -17.07 -12.73
C VAL A 223 -7.96 -17.72 -11.42
N CYS A 224 -8.92 -18.18 -10.64
CA CYS A 224 -8.71 -18.76 -9.33
C CYS A 224 -9.04 -20.25 -9.35
N THR A 225 -8.19 -21.06 -8.72
CA THR A 225 -8.40 -22.51 -8.55
C THR A 225 -8.22 -22.89 -7.10
N ILE A 226 -9.19 -23.58 -6.53
CA ILE A 226 -9.08 -24.18 -5.19
C ILE A 226 -8.56 -25.60 -5.34
N MET A 227 -7.48 -25.92 -4.64
CA MET A 227 -6.77 -27.20 -4.81
C MET A 227 -6.27 -27.73 -3.47
N ARG A 228 -6.26 -29.05 -3.32
CA ARG A 228 -5.62 -29.80 -2.22
C ARG A 228 -4.22 -30.28 -2.60
N SER A 229 -3.47 -30.76 -1.62
CA SER A 229 -2.10 -31.27 -1.78
C SER A 229 -1.99 -32.51 -2.68
N ASP A 230 -3.03 -33.31 -2.76
CA ASP A 230 -3.14 -34.46 -3.66
C ASP A 230 -3.44 -34.10 -5.13
N GLY A 231 -3.53 -32.80 -5.45
CA GLY A 231 -3.85 -32.29 -6.77
C GLY A 231 -5.36 -32.20 -7.06
N THR A 232 -6.23 -32.60 -6.14
CA THR A 232 -7.68 -32.50 -6.30
C THR A 232 -8.12 -31.05 -6.42
N VAL A 233 -8.80 -30.71 -7.52
CA VAL A 233 -9.39 -29.39 -7.77
C VAL A 233 -10.81 -29.34 -7.23
N LEU A 234 -11.02 -28.57 -6.15
CA LEU A 234 -12.32 -28.40 -5.49
C LEU A 234 -13.20 -27.33 -6.15
N GLY A 235 -12.59 -26.37 -6.81
CA GLY A 235 -13.34 -25.30 -7.44
C GLY A 235 -12.48 -24.43 -8.35
N ARG A 236 -13.15 -23.70 -9.23
CA ARG A 236 -12.52 -22.77 -10.18
C ARG A 236 -13.42 -21.58 -10.40
N LYS A 237 -12.83 -20.39 -10.59
CA LYS A 237 -13.55 -19.15 -10.83
C LYS A 237 -12.79 -18.24 -11.77
N PHE A 238 -13.47 -17.79 -12.81
CA PHE A 238 -13.03 -16.70 -13.67
C PHE A 238 -13.57 -15.39 -13.11
N ILE A 239 -12.68 -14.43 -12.88
CA ILE A 239 -13.00 -13.09 -12.40
C ILE A 239 -12.69 -12.13 -13.54
N ASP A 240 -13.70 -11.42 -13.99
CA ASP A 240 -13.58 -10.44 -15.05
C ASP A 240 -14.53 -9.27 -14.82
N PHE A 241 -14.09 -8.06 -15.15
CA PHE A 241 -14.85 -6.83 -15.03
C PHE A 241 -14.92 -6.09 -16.39
N PRO A 242 -15.65 -6.65 -17.36
CA PRO A 242 -15.67 -6.12 -18.74
C PRO A 242 -16.18 -4.67 -18.80
N SER A 243 -17.21 -4.31 -18.05
CA SER A 243 -17.74 -2.94 -18.03
C SER A 243 -16.72 -1.89 -17.59
N GLU A 244 -15.91 -2.23 -16.56
CA GLU A 244 -14.83 -1.37 -16.08
C GLU A 244 -13.70 -1.27 -17.09
N LYS A 245 -13.34 -2.37 -17.75
CA LYS A 245 -12.34 -2.40 -18.83
C LYS A 245 -12.78 -1.58 -20.02
N ASP A 246 -14.03 -1.69 -20.46
CA ASP A 246 -14.61 -0.89 -21.53
C ASP A 246 -14.65 0.60 -21.19
N ARG A 247 -15.03 0.93 -19.96
CA ARG A 247 -14.96 2.30 -19.46
C ARG A 247 -13.54 2.85 -19.50
N MET A 248 -12.55 2.06 -19.05
CA MET A 248 -11.15 2.43 -19.11
C MET A 248 -10.69 2.63 -20.56
N TYR A 249 -11.04 1.73 -21.46
CA TYR A 249 -10.71 1.84 -22.89
C TYR A 249 -11.25 3.14 -23.51
N ARG A 250 -12.53 3.48 -23.25
CA ARG A 250 -13.14 4.74 -23.70
C ARG A 250 -12.44 5.97 -23.14
N VAL A 251 -12.08 5.95 -21.85
CA VAL A 251 -11.34 7.06 -21.20
C VAL A 251 -9.96 7.23 -21.83
N LEU A 252 -9.22 6.15 -22.06
CA LEU A 252 -7.92 6.21 -22.72
C LEU A 252 -8.01 6.68 -24.17
N GLY A 253 -9.06 6.32 -24.89
CA GLY A 253 -9.36 6.83 -26.24
C GLY A 253 -9.54 8.36 -26.25
N ARG A 254 -10.35 8.87 -25.29
CA ARG A 254 -10.56 10.33 -25.11
C ARG A 254 -9.26 11.06 -24.74
N ILE A 255 -8.41 10.46 -23.88
CA ILE A 255 -7.12 11.04 -23.54
C ILE A 255 -6.21 11.12 -24.77
N ARG A 256 -6.12 10.06 -25.56
CA ARG A 256 -5.31 10.04 -26.79
C ARG A 256 -5.76 11.10 -27.80
N ARG A 257 -7.07 11.29 -27.98
CA ARG A 257 -7.62 12.34 -28.86
C ARG A 257 -7.23 13.72 -28.35
N PHE A 258 -7.48 13.98 -27.06
CA PHE A 258 -7.16 15.25 -26.42
C PHE A 258 -5.66 15.60 -26.47
N GLN A 259 -4.79 14.60 -26.31
CA GLN A 259 -3.34 14.82 -26.38
C GLN A 259 -2.88 15.15 -27.81
N ARG A 260 -3.55 14.63 -28.85
CA ARG A 260 -3.26 15.02 -30.24
C ARG A 260 -3.70 16.45 -30.56
N GLU A 261 -4.80 16.89 -29.98
CA GLU A 261 -5.39 18.21 -30.22
C GLU A 261 -4.69 19.32 -29.41
N HIS A 262 -4.27 19.03 -28.16
CA HIS A 262 -3.85 20.06 -27.18
C HIS A 262 -2.47 19.79 -26.57
N GLY A 263 -1.77 18.74 -26.98
CA GLY A 263 -0.49 18.33 -26.42
C GLY A 263 -0.62 17.52 -25.10
N SER A 264 0.44 16.80 -24.76
CA SER A 264 0.44 15.85 -23.64
C SER A 264 0.41 16.50 -22.26
N ALA A 265 1.00 17.72 -22.12
CA ALA A 265 1.10 18.43 -20.83
C ALA A 265 -0.28 18.82 -20.25
N GLN A 266 -1.28 19.08 -21.10
CA GLN A 266 -2.60 19.53 -20.68
C GLN A 266 -3.52 18.39 -20.22
N ALA A 267 -3.16 17.13 -20.45
CA ALA A 267 -3.98 15.97 -20.13
C ALA A 267 -3.89 15.49 -18.66
N LYS A 268 -3.24 16.23 -17.76
CA LYS A 268 -2.98 15.80 -16.35
C LYS A 268 -4.26 15.39 -15.58
N SER A 269 -5.32 16.18 -15.67
CA SER A 269 -6.60 15.90 -14.98
C SER A 269 -7.28 14.63 -15.51
N ARG A 270 -7.24 14.42 -16.83
CA ARG A 270 -7.78 13.23 -17.50
C ARG A 270 -7.01 11.97 -17.12
N TRP A 271 -5.69 12.04 -17.04
CA TRP A 271 -4.87 10.96 -16.53
C TRP A 271 -5.11 10.66 -15.06
N ALA A 272 -5.34 11.70 -14.23
CA ALA A 272 -5.71 11.49 -12.83
C ALA A 272 -7.05 10.72 -12.70
N TYR A 273 -8.01 10.98 -13.57
CA TYR A 273 -9.25 10.23 -13.63
C TYR A 273 -9.03 8.77 -14.05
N ALA A 274 -8.29 8.52 -15.13
CA ALA A 274 -7.94 7.18 -15.57
C ALA A 274 -7.21 6.39 -14.47
N LYS A 275 -6.29 7.02 -13.74
CA LYS A 275 -5.59 6.42 -12.60
C LYS A 275 -6.57 5.98 -11.50
N ARG A 276 -7.57 6.80 -11.17
CA ARG A 276 -8.60 6.43 -10.18
C ARG A 276 -9.42 5.22 -10.60
N LEU A 277 -9.87 5.17 -11.86
CA LEU A 277 -10.58 4.01 -12.40
C LEU A 277 -9.74 2.74 -12.34
N ASN A 278 -8.45 2.85 -12.68
CA ASN A 278 -7.53 1.71 -12.64
C ASN A 278 -7.29 1.20 -11.20
N ILE A 279 -7.21 2.13 -10.24
CA ILE A 279 -7.13 1.79 -8.81
C ILE A 279 -8.40 1.07 -8.36
N GLU A 280 -9.56 1.54 -8.79
CA GLU A 280 -10.86 0.95 -8.44
C GLU A 280 -11.02 -0.45 -9.02
N LEU A 281 -10.64 -0.65 -10.28
CA LEU A 281 -10.61 -1.98 -10.90
C LEU A 281 -9.72 -2.93 -10.11
N GLY A 282 -8.49 -2.50 -9.75
CA GLY A 282 -7.58 -3.32 -8.92
C GLY A 282 -8.18 -3.68 -7.55
N ARG A 283 -8.98 -2.79 -6.93
CA ARG A 283 -9.70 -3.08 -5.68
C ARG A 283 -10.79 -4.12 -5.87
N LYS A 284 -11.57 -4.02 -6.94
CA LYS A 284 -12.63 -4.98 -7.28
C LYS A 284 -12.05 -6.38 -7.51
N ILE A 285 -10.98 -6.47 -8.29
CA ILE A 285 -10.28 -7.74 -8.54
C ILE A 285 -9.78 -8.35 -7.22
N ALA A 286 -9.05 -7.58 -6.41
CA ALA A 286 -8.54 -8.05 -5.13
C ALA A 286 -9.67 -8.51 -4.18
N GLY A 287 -10.77 -7.75 -4.13
CA GLY A 287 -11.95 -8.11 -3.34
C GLY A 287 -12.60 -9.41 -3.81
N ALA A 288 -12.73 -9.62 -5.13
CA ALA A 288 -13.32 -10.83 -5.69
C ALA A 288 -12.44 -12.07 -5.44
N VAL A 289 -11.12 -11.96 -5.61
CA VAL A 289 -10.15 -13.03 -5.29
C VAL A 289 -10.22 -13.40 -3.79
N THR A 290 -10.15 -12.38 -2.92
CA THR A 290 -10.20 -12.57 -1.47
C THR A 290 -11.51 -13.21 -1.03
N LYS A 291 -12.64 -12.76 -1.58
CA LYS A 291 -13.97 -13.31 -1.29
C LYS A 291 -14.02 -14.78 -1.68
N TYR A 292 -13.57 -15.13 -2.88
CA TYR A 292 -13.59 -16.50 -3.38
C TYR A 292 -12.72 -17.45 -2.53
N ALA A 293 -11.48 -17.02 -2.19
CA ALA A 293 -10.61 -17.79 -1.33
C ALA A 293 -11.23 -18.03 0.06
N LYS A 294 -11.86 -17.01 0.64
CA LYS A 294 -12.51 -17.09 1.95
C LYS A 294 -13.75 -18.01 1.93
N GLU A 295 -14.60 -17.89 0.91
CA GLU A 295 -15.82 -18.73 0.75
C GLU A 295 -15.50 -20.22 0.57
N ASN A 296 -14.30 -20.52 0.07
CA ASN A 296 -13.82 -21.90 -0.11
C ASN A 296 -12.81 -22.33 0.96
N HIS A 297 -12.75 -21.63 2.09
CA HIS A 297 -11.90 -21.96 3.25
C HIS A 297 -10.42 -22.18 2.89
N ALA A 298 -9.89 -21.42 1.93
CA ALA A 298 -8.50 -21.52 1.54
C ALA A 298 -7.58 -21.06 2.68
N ASP A 299 -6.57 -21.86 3.01
CA ASP A 299 -5.52 -21.53 3.98
C ASP A 299 -4.52 -20.53 3.40
N ILE A 300 -4.30 -20.62 2.10
CA ILE A 300 -3.25 -19.87 1.42
C ILE A 300 -3.74 -19.41 0.04
N ILE A 301 -3.46 -18.15 -0.30
CA ILE A 301 -3.54 -17.67 -1.69
C ILE A 301 -2.14 -17.74 -2.29
N VAL A 302 -2.02 -18.38 -3.44
CA VAL A 302 -0.77 -18.52 -4.17
C VAL A 302 -0.80 -17.69 -5.43
N PHE A 303 0.17 -16.77 -5.57
CA PHE A 303 0.36 -15.95 -6.76
C PHE A 303 1.68 -16.29 -7.45
N GLU A 304 1.83 -15.85 -8.68
CA GLU A 304 3.13 -15.78 -9.33
C GLU A 304 3.95 -14.59 -8.81
N TYR A 305 5.27 -14.79 -8.67
CA TYR A 305 6.22 -13.69 -8.47
C TYR A 305 6.51 -13.01 -9.80
N LEU A 306 5.84 -11.91 -10.05
CA LEU A 306 5.89 -11.18 -11.31
C LEU A 306 6.81 -9.95 -11.19
N GLU A 307 8.09 -10.10 -11.47
CA GLU A 307 8.98 -8.96 -11.67
C GLU A 307 8.98 -8.52 -13.15
N THR A 308 8.68 -7.23 -13.35
CA THR A 308 8.96 -6.61 -14.65
C THR A 308 10.34 -5.95 -14.58
N LYS A 309 11.37 -6.70 -14.97
CA LYS A 309 12.71 -6.14 -15.20
C LYS A 309 12.79 -5.63 -16.64
N GLY A 310 13.23 -4.39 -16.83
CA GLY A 310 13.48 -3.80 -18.14
C GLY A 310 12.41 -2.84 -18.66
N LYS A 311 12.73 -2.18 -19.78
CA LYS A 311 11.83 -1.23 -20.47
C LYS A 311 10.72 -2.00 -21.18
N ILE A 312 9.47 -1.70 -20.81
CA ILE A 312 8.30 -2.24 -21.53
C ILE A 312 8.16 -1.46 -22.85
N SER A 313 8.19 -2.17 -23.97
CA SER A 313 8.04 -1.62 -25.31
C SER A 313 6.93 -2.30 -26.10
N GLY A 314 6.63 -1.80 -27.31
CA GLY A 314 5.69 -2.40 -28.24
C GLY A 314 4.21 -2.04 -28.04
N LYS A 315 3.34 -2.61 -28.88
CA LYS A 315 1.89 -2.30 -28.94
C LYS A 315 1.14 -2.54 -27.64
N LYS A 316 1.62 -3.44 -26.77
CA LYS A 316 0.99 -3.77 -25.47
C LYS A 316 1.52 -2.91 -24.29
N LYS A 317 2.48 -2.00 -24.53
CA LYS A 317 3.13 -1.17 -23.49
C LYS A 317 2.12 -0.51 -22.56
N GLN A 318 1.09 0.15 -23.10
CA GLN A 318 0.09 0.85 -22.28
C GLN A 318 -0.71 -0.11 -21.39
N LYS A 319 -1.14 -1.27 -21.92
CA LYS A 319 -1.88 -2.28 -21.14
C LYS A 319 -1.02 -2.83 -20.00
N LEU A 320 0.25 -3.11 -20.25
CA LEU A 320 1.19 -3.61 -19.24
C LEU A 320 1.49 -2.59 -18.15
N HIS A 321 1.62 -1.29 -18.48
CA HIS A 321 1.78 -0.23 -17.48
C HIS A 321 0.53 -0.03 -16.62
N LEU A 322 -0.66 -0.24 -17.17
CA LEU A 322 -1.91 -0.15 -16.44
C LEU A 322 -2.21 -1.41 -15.62
N TRP A 323 -1.57 -2.52 -15.92
CA TRP A 323 -1.76 -3.77 -15.19
C TRP A 323 -1.16 -3.71 -13.79
N ARG A 324 -2.02 -3.63 -12.78
CA ARG A 324 -1.66 -3.38 -11.38
C ARG A 324 -1.41 -4.68 -10.58
N LYS A 325 -0.78 -5.67 -11.20
CA LYS A 325 -0.56 -6.99 -10.60
C LYS A 325 -0.03 -6.98 -9.16
N ARG A 326 1.02 -6.20 -8.88
CA ARG A 326 1.60 -6.08 -7.53
C ARG A 326 0.68 -5.38 -6.53
N ASP A 327 -0.08 -4.38 -6.99
CA ASP A 327 -1.05 -3.67 -6.14
C ASP A 327 -2.22 -4.60 -5.78
N ILE A 328 -2.69 -5.41 -6.74
CA ILE A 328 -3.72 -6.44 -6.52
C ILE A 328 -3.23 -7.45 -5.49
N GLN A 329 -2.03 -8.02 -5.68
CA GLN A 329 -1.45 -8.99 -4.74
C GLN A 329 -1.30 -8.41 -3.32
N LYS A 330 -0.76 -7.18 -3.18
CA LYS A 330 -0.62 -6.51 -1.88
C LYS A 330 -1.97 -6.25 -1.21
N ARG A 331 -3.00 -5.91 -1.98
CA ARG A 331 -4.36 -5.72 -1.46
C ARG A 331 -4.98 -7.02 -1.00
N CYS A 332 -4.84 -8.09 -1.79
CA CYS A 332 -5.26 -9.44 -1.38
C CYS A 332 -4.56 -9.82 -0.07
N GLU A 333 -3.24 -9.71 -0.01
CA GLU A 333 -2.43 -10.05 1.15
C GLU A 333 -2.92 -9.32 2.42
N HIS A 334 -3.11 -8.00 2.34
CA HIS A 334 -3.63 -7.24 3.47
C HIS A 334 -5.04 -7.66 3.89
N GLN A 335 -5.91 -7.97 2.93
CA GLN A 335 -7.29 -8.37 3.22
C GLN A 335 -7.37 -9.79 3.81
N VAL A 336 -6.62 -10.74 3.25
CA VAL A 336 -6.70 -12.15 3.67
C VAL A 336 -5.93 -12.42 4.96
N HIS A 337 -4.83 -11.73 5.23
CA HIS A 337 -4.12 -11.84 6.50
C HIS A 337 -5.03 -11.53 7.69
N ARG A 338 -5.93 -10.56 7.56
CA ARG A 338 -6.94 -10.27 8.61
C ARG A 338 -7.89 -11.43 8.89
N ASN A 339 -7.99 -12.39 7.99
CA ASN A 339 -8.80 -13.62 8.16
C ASN A 339 -7.93 -14.84 8.46
N GLY A 340 -6.64 -14.66 8.79
CA GLY A 340 -5.74 -15.77 9.08
C GLY A 340 -5.18 -16.49 7.85
N ILE A 341 -5.60 -16.13 6.64
CA ILE A 341 -5.15 -16.76 5.39
C ILE A 341 -3.75 -16.23 5.03
N ARG A 342 -2.84 -17.11 4.67
CA ARG A 342 -1.48 -16.74 4.21
C ARG A 342 -1.47 -16.35 2.73
N VAL A 343 -0.43 -15.64 2.31
CA VAL A 343 -0.13 -15.41 0.89
C VAL A 343 1.25 -15.94 0.57
N SER A 344 1.35 -16.70 -0.50
CA SER A 344 2.60 -17.23 -1.04
C SER A 344 2.80 -16.77 -2.48
N ARG A 345 4.05 -16.75 -2.91
CA ARG A 345 4.42 -16.43 -4.30
C ARG A 345 5.38 -17.49 -4.82
N ILE A 346 5.10 -17.99 -6.02
CA ILE A 346 5.92 -18.99 -6.71
C ILE A 346 6.63 -18.37 -7.91
N CYS A 347 7.65 -19.05 -8.42
CA CYS A 347 8.32 -18.64 -9.65
C CYS A 347 7.36 -18.70 -10.84
N ALA A 348 7.32 -17.63 -11.64
CA ALA A 348 6.43 -17.48 -12.80
C ALA A 348 6.96 -18.15 -14.08
N TRP A 349 8.16 -18.75 -14.03
CA TRP A 349 8.80 -19.32 -15.23
C TRP A 349 7.96 -20.48 -15.79
N ASN A 350 7.52 -20.35 -17.03
CA ASN A 350 6.76 -21.36 -17.80
C ASN A 350 5.40 -21.81 -17.20
N THR A 351 4.84 -21.15 -16.18
CA THR A 351 3.52 -21.51 -15.62
C THR A 351 2.42 -21.52 -16.67
N SER A 352 2.44 -20.57 -17.61
CA SER A 352 1.46 -20.46 -18.70
C SER A 352 1.91 -21.16 -20.01
N ARG A 353 3.09 -21.80 -20.02
CA ARG A 353 3.63 -22.50 -21.19
C ARG A 353 3.57 -24.01 -21.05
N LEU A 354 3.37 -24.52 -19.85
CA LEU A 354 3.27 -25.95 -19.56
C LEU A 354 1.80 -26.36 -19.39
N ALA A 355 1.49 -27.52 -19.92
CA ALA A 355 0.22 -28.21 -19.65
C ALA A 355 0.16 -28.62 -18.17
N TYR A 356 -1.00 -28.47 -17.55
CA TYR A 356 -1.15 -28.82 -16.12
C TYR A 356 -1.08 -30.32 -15.85
N ASP A 357 -1.29 -31.14 -16.87
CA ASP A 357 -1.27 -32.62 -16.81
C ASP A 357 0.13 -33.20 -17.03
N GLY A 358 1.17 -32.37 -17.13
CA GLY A 358 2.57 -32.80 -17.29
C GLY A 358 2.94 -33.22 -18.71
N THR A 359 2.05 -33.10 -19.71
CA THR A 359 2.31 -33.53 -21.09
C THR A 359 3.28 -32.64 -21.86
N GLY A 360 3.82 -31.59 -21.23
CA GLY A 360 4.85 -30.73 -21.82
C GLY A 360 4.35 -29.34 -22.17
N THR A 361 4.94 -28.74 -23.22
CA THR A 361 4.58 -27.36 -23.60
C THR A 361 3.28 -27.29 -24.37
N VAL A 362 2.50 -26.23 -24.14
CA VAL A 362 1.26 -25.98 -24.85
C VAL A 362 1.46 -25.05 -26.05
N VAL A 363 0.71 -25.28 -27.12
CA VAL A 363 0.62 -24.39 -28.28
C VAL A 363 -0.60 -23.50 -28.13
N ARG A 364 -0.41 -22.17 -28.10
CA ARG A 364 -1.53 -21.21 -28.01
C ARG A 364 -2.23 -21.06 -29.34
N ASP A 365 -3.55 -21.01 -29.31
CA ASP A 365 -4.37 -20.72 -30.48
C ASP A 365 -4.07 -19.29 -30.99
N PRO A 366 -3.67 -19.11 -32.27
CA PRO A 366 -3.33 -17.80 -32.81
C PRO A 366 -4.55 -16.86 -32.92
N LYS A 367 -5.76 -17.42 -33.06
CA LYS A 367 -7.01 -16.64 -33.16
C LYS A 367 -7.63 -16.37 -31.79
N ASN A 368 -7.50 -17.31 -30.86
CA ASN A 368 -8.01 -17.18 -29.50
C ASN A 368 -6.92 -17.45 -28.45
N HIS A 369 -6.23 -16.40 -28.03
CA HIS A 369 -5.13 -16.50 -27.06
C HIS A 369 -5.51 -17.03 -25.67
N SER A 370 -6.81 -17.15 -25.36
CA SER A 370 -7.30 -17.80 -24.14
C SER A 370 -7.31 -19.32 -24.23
N LEU A 371 -7.15 -19.88 -25.46
CA LEU A 371 -7.11 -21.31 -25.70
C LEU A 371 -5.69 -21.78 -26.03
N CYS A 372 -5.41 -23.01 -25.60
CA CYS A 372 -4.19 -23.71 -25.98
C CYS A 372 -4.51 -25.18 -26.31
N VAL A 373 -3.59 -25.80 -27.04
CA VAL A 373 -3.62 -27.22 -27.38
C VAL A 373 -2.43 -27.88 -26.70
N PHE A 374 -2.71 -28.94 -25.95
CA PHE A 374 -1.70 -29.79 -25.29
C PHE A 374 -1.07 -30.76 -26.32
N GLN A 375 0.03 -31.38 -25.97
CA GLN A 375 0.68 -32.37 -26.87
C GLN A 375 -0.23 -33.58 -27.14
N THR A 376 -1.17 -33.87 -26.24
CA THR A 376 -2.21 -34.90 -26.40
C THR A 376 -3.34 -34.51 -27.36
N GLY A 377 -3.31 -33.29 -27.96
CA GLY A 377 -4.40 -32.74 -28.76
C GLY A 377 -5.54 -32.11 -27.96
N LYS A 378 -5.52 -32.17 -26.64
CA LYS A 378 -6.53 -31.60 -25.76
C LYS A 378 -6.55 -30.08 -25.87
N ARG A 379 -7.72 -29.51 -26.17
CA ARG A 379 -7.93 -28.04 -26.13
C ARG A 379 -8.34 -27.61 -24.74
N TYR A 380 -7.67 -26.58 -24.21
CA TYR A 380 -7.92 -26.12 -22.86
C TYR A 380 -7.75 -24.60 -22.71
N ASN A 381 -8.29 -24.03 -21.61
CA ASN A 381 -8.09 -22.61 -21.31
C ASN A 381 -6.69 -22.39 -20.73
N CYS A 382 -5.90 -21.49 -21.33
CA CYS A 382 -4.52 -21.22 -20.93
C CYS A 382 -4.40 -20.68 -19.50
N ASP A 383 -5.28 -19.75 -19.14
CA ASP A 383 -5.23 -19.06 -17.83
C ASP A 383 -5.66 -20.03 -16.71
N LEU A 384 -6.60 -20.93 -17.02
CA LEU A 384 -7.00 -22.00 -16.08
C LEU A 384 -5.88 -23.02 -15.89
N SER A 385 -5.22 -23.46 -16.97
CA SER A 385 -4.05 -24.35 -16.88
C SER A 385 -2.93 -23.69 -16.08
N ALA A 386 -2.69 -22.38 -16.28
CA ALA A 386 -1.71 -21.62 -15.49
C ALA A 386 -2.06 -21.59 -14.01
N SER A 387 -3.33 -21.39 -13.65
CA SER A 387 -3.76 -21.38 -12.24
C SER A 387 -3.55 -22.73 -11.54
N TYR A 388 -3.70 -23.86 -12.26
CA TYR A 388 -3.38 -25.20 -11.75
C TYR A 388 -1.87 -25.36 -11.54
N ASN A 389 -1.07 -24.95 -12.50
CA ASN A 389 0.40 -24.98 -12.39
C ASN A 389 0.91 -24.14 -11.23
N ILE A 390 0.27 -22.99 -10.95
CA ILE A 390 0.58 -22.14 -9.80
C ILE A 390 0.35 -22.90 -8.49
N GLY A 391 -0.79 -23.58 -8.38
CA GLY A 391 -1.13 -24.41 -7.21
C GLY A 391 -0.18 -25.59 -7.03
N ALA A 392 0.02 -26.39 -8.09
CA ALA A 392 0.92 -27.54 -8.07
C ALA A 392 2.35 -27.17 -7.66
N ARG A 393 2.91 -26.08 -8.21
CA ARG A 393 4.25 -25.60 -7.85
C ARG A 393 4.38 -25.16 -6.39
N TYR A 394 3.32 -24.64 -5.80
CA TYR A 394 3.34 -24.34 -4.37
C TYR A 394 3.54 -25.62 -3.58
N PHE A 395 2.75 -26.66 -3.82
CA PHE A 395 2.86 -27.94 -3.11
C PHE A 395 4.19 -28.62 -3.35
N ILE A 396 4.65 -28.70 -4.59
CA ILE A 396 5.97 -29.26 -4.94
C ILE A 396 7.08 -28.52 -4.15
N ARG A 397 7.08 -27.21 -4.15
CA ARG A 397 8.08 -26.42 -3.42
C ARG A 397 8.03 -26.71 -1.90
N GLU A 398 6.84 -26.77 -1.31
CA GLU A 398 6.71 -26.99 0.14
C GLU A 398 7.10 -28.43 0.51
N LEU A 399 6.77 -29.42 -0.31
CA LEU A 399 7.16 -30.82 -0.11
C LEU A 399 8.67 -31.04 -0.26
N LEU A 400 9.33 -30.29 -1.17
CA LEU A 400 10.78 -30.39 -1.37
C LEU A 400 11.59 -29.61 -0.34
N LYS A 401 11.01 -28.67 0.41
CA LYS A 401 11.73 -27.86 1.42
C LYS A 401 12.48 -28.66 2.47
N PRO A 402 11.95 -29.75 3.04
CA PRO A 402 12.63 -30.52 4.05
C PRO A 402 13.84 -31.31 3.49
N LEU A 403 13.89 -31.53 2.17
CA LEU A 403 14.99 -32.28 1.55
C LEU A 403 16.30 -31.46 1.51
N PRO A 404 17.48 -32.10 1.57
CA PRO A 404 18.75 -31.45 1.32
C PRO A 404 18.78 -30.75 -0.04
N VAL A 405 19.56 -29.67 -0.18
CA VAL A 405 19.63 -28.89 -1.44
C VAL A 405 20.03 -29.76 -2.63
N THR A 406 20.86 -30.78 -2.39
CA THR A 406 21.32 -31.76 -3.40
C THR A 406 20.21 -32.66 -3.95
N GLU A 407 19.11 -32.82 -3.22
CA GLU A 407 18.00 -33.70 -3.56
C GLU A 407 16.74 -32.94 -4.06
N ARG A 408 16.86 -31.62 -4.25
CA ARG A 408 15.75 -30.74 -4.71
C ARG A 408 15.67 -30.55 -6.23
N SER A 409 16.52 -31.23 -6.97
CA SER A 409 16.61 -31.14 -8.44
C SER A 409 15.45 -31.87 -9.16
#